data_112d740a490fa515c66b8b43ea5b117c
#
_entry.id   112d740a490fa515c66b8b43ea5b117c
#
_cell.length_a   1.000
_cell.length_b   1.000
_cell.length_c   1.000
_cell.angle_alpha   90.00
_cell.angle_beta   90.00
_cell.angle_gamma   90.00
#
_symmetry.space_group_name_H-M   'P 1'
#
loop_
_entity.id
_entity.type
_entity.pdbx_description
1 polymer ?
#
loop_
_entity_poly.entity_id
_entity_poly.type
_entity_poly.pdbx_seq_one_letter_code
_entity_poly.pdbx_strand_id
1 'polypeptide(L)'
;MLKRGIINLAASYIIVDALLRNAAIWIFGLSFSVGGTYVTGEASTWVVYLATSGAMTLCSVVTAYLLVTYHRWGLMTARVWLLLSACLNGYAVYLSSHNIQLVVALFSSLFISLWMLKTLEQPAVKGTYKVIADLHRQLWGMLKGQTQ
;
A
#
# COMPACT_ATOMS: atom_id res chain seq x y z
N MET A 1 16.02 -4.30 17.38
CA MET A 1 15.88 -5.01 16.09
C MET A 1 14.43 -5.22 15.65
N LEU A 2 13.53 -5.64 16.52
CA LEU A 2 12.12 -5.96 16.18
C LEU A 2 11.37 -4.81 15.47
N LYS A 3 11.59 -3.55 15.88
CA LYS A 3 10.86 -2.38 15.37
C LYS A 3 11.20 -2.00 13.91
N ARG A 4 12.44 -2.22 13.47
CA ARG A 4 12.83 -2.04 12.07
C ARG A 4 12.23 -3.14 11.19
N GLY A 5 12.13 -4.36 11.71
CA GLY A 5 11.47 -5.47 11.02
C GLY A 5 10.00 -5.19 10.71
N ILE A 6 9.28 -4.53 11.63
CA ILE A 6 7.88 -4.15 11.42
C ILE A 6 7.72 -3.15 10.26
N ILE A 7 8.61 -2.16 10.18
CA ILE A 7 8.57 -1.15 9.12
C ILE A 7 8.85 -1.79 7.76
N ASN A 8 9.87 -2.66 7.69
CA ASN A 8 10.19 -3.39 6.47
C ASN A 8 9.07 -4.35 6.08
N LEU A 9 8.44 -5.03 7.05
CA LEU A 9 7.30 -5.91 6.80
C LEU A 9 6.11 -5.13 6.24
N ALA A 10 5.82 -3.95 6.80
CA ALA A 10 4.75 -3.08 6.30
C ALA A 10 5.04 -2.59 4.87
N ALA A 11 6.28 -2.19 4.58
CA ALA A 11 6.69 -1.78 3.24
C ALA A 11 6.57 -2.93 2.23
N SER A 12 7.05 -4.13 2.60
CA SER A 12 6.91 -5.34 1.77
C SER A 12 5.44 -5.68 1.52
N TYR A 13 4.60 -5.61 2.55
CA TYR A 13 3.16 -5.85 2.42
C TYR A 13 2.51 -4.86 1.43
N ILE A 14 2.82 -3.56 1.51
CA ILE A 14 2.28 -2.54 0.60
C ILE A 14 2.60 -2.87 -0.86
N ILE A 15 3.84 -3.31 -1.15
CA ILE A 15 4.25 -3.71 -2.51
C ILE A 15 3.52 -4.99 -2.94
N VAL A 16 3.53 -6.01 -2.08
CA VAL A 16 2.90 -7.31 -2.39
C VAL A 16 1.39 -7.17 -2.59
N ASP A 17 0.70 -6.38 -1.76
CA ASP A 17 -0.74 -6.11 -1.91
C ASP A 17 -1.04 -5.45 -3.27
N ALA A 18 -0.25 -4.46 -3.70
CA ALA A 18 -0.40 -3.83 -5.00
C ALA A 18 -0.13 -4.80 -6.17
N LEU A 19 0.91 -5.62 -6.06
CA LEU A 19 1.24 -6.62 -7.08
C LEU A 19 0.17 -7.71 -7.20
N LEU A 20 -0.33 -8.20 -6.06
CA LEU A 20 -1.40 -9.21 -6.05
C LEU A 20 -2.70 -8.67 -6.65
N ARG A 21 -3.05 -7.41 -6.39
CA ARG A 21 -4.20 -6.76 -7.02
C ARG A 21 -4.05 -6.69 -8.53
N ASN A 22 -2.87 -6.25 -8.99
CA ASN A 22 -2.59 -6.21 -10.43
C ASN A 22 -2.62 -7.60 -11.05
N ALA A 23 -1.99 -8.59 -10.41
CA ALA A 23 -2.00 -9.97 -10.89
C ALA A 23 -3.42 -10.56 -10.94
N ALA A 24 -4.23 -10.32 -9.91
CA ALA A 24 -5.63 -10.77 -9.89
C ALA A 24 -6.42 -10.21 -11.07
N ILE A 25 -6.18 -8.96 -11.40
CA ILE A 25 -6.79 -8.30 -12.54
C ILE A 25 -6.35 -8.96 -13.86
N TRP A 26 -5.05 -9.17 -14.05
CA TRP A 26 -4.51 -9.73 -15.29
C TRP A 26 -4.78 -11.21 -15.48
N ILE A 27 -4.73 -12.01 -14.40
CA ILE A 27 -4.85 -13.47 -14.47
C ILE A 27 -6.31 -13.91 -14.47
N PHE A 28 -7.15 -13.28 -13.68
CA PHE A 28 -8.53 -13.72 -13.48
C PHE A 28 -9.54 -12.91 -14.30
N GLY A 29 -9.10 -11.91 -15.06
CA GLY A 29 -10.00 -11.06 -15.83
C GLY A 29 -11.11 -10.48 -14.96
N LEU A 30 -10.82 -10.26 -13.67
CA LEU A 30 -11.77 -9.68 -12.73
C LEU A 30 -12.15 -8.30 -13.23
N SER A 31 -13.24 -8.27 -13.98
CA SER A 31 -13.92 -7.06 -14.41
C SER A 31 -14.33 -6.32 -13.14
N PHE A 32 -13.51 -5.36 -12.72
CA PHE A 32 -13.95 -4.43 -11.72
C PHE A 32 -15.07 -3.62 -12.33
N SER A 33 -16.30 -3.93 -11.93
CA SER A 33 -17.44 -3.10 -12.22
C SER A 33 -17.30 -1.81 -11.42
N VAL A 34 -16.77 -0.78 -12.05
CA VAL A 34 -16.87 0.57 -11.52
C VAL A 34 -18.29 1.05 -11.83
N GLY A 35 -19.11 1.19 -10.78
CA GLY A 35 -20.48 1.69 -10.90
C GLY A 35 -21.51 0.72 -11.50
N GLY A 36 -21.30 -0.62 -11.39
CA GLY A 36 -22.29 -1.60 -11.81
C GLY A 36 -22.33 -1.88 -13.32
N THR A 37 -21.49 -1.26 -14.12
CA THR A 37 -21.31 -1.55 -15.54
C THR A 37 -20.14 -2.49 -15.74
N TYR A 38 -20.41 -3.65 -16.32
CA TYR A 38 -19.37 -4.56 -16.80
C TYR A 38 -18.60 -3.86 -17.91
N VAL A 39 -17.35 -3.59 -17.67
CA VAL A 39 -16.48 -3.00 -18.67
C VAL A 39 -16.02 -4.10 -19.61
N THR A 40 -16.83 -4.39 -20.60
CA THR A 40 -16.52 -5.34 -21.64
C THR A 40 -15.80 -4.65 -22.80
N GLY A 41 -14.51 -4.98 -22.96
CA GLY A 41 -13.90 -5.10 -24.29
C GLY A 41 -13.56 -3.86 -25.10
N GLU A 42 -13.90 -2.66 -24.71
CA GLU A 42 -13.52 -1.46 -25.47
C GLU A 42 -12.09 -1.01 -25.15
N ALA A 43 -11.34 -0.63 -26.18
CA ALA A 43 -9.93 -0.18 -26.05
C ALA A 43 -9.74 0.96 -25.04
N SER A 44 -10.71 1.86 -24.93
CA SER A 44 -10.74 2.96 -23.95
C SER A 44 -10.69 2.47 -22.50
N THR A 45 -11.34 1.36 -22.23
CA THR A 45 -11.41 0.73 -20.91
C THR A 45 -10.08 0.11 -20.50
N TRP A 46 -9.37 -0.52 -21.42
CA TRP A 46 -8.04 -1.05 -21.18
C TRP A 46 -7.05 0.05 -20.83
N VAL A 47 -7.14 1.21 -21.48
CA VAL A 47 -6.28 2.36 -21.19
C VAL A 47 -6.52 2.90 -19.77
N VAL A 48 -7.78 3.10 -19.38
CA VAL A 48 -8.12 3.54 -18.01
C VAL A 48 -7.64 2.53 -16.98
N TYR A 49 -7.78 1.26 -17.29
CA TYR A 49 -7.40 0.17 -16.43
C TYR A 49 -5.87 0.08 -16.23
N LEU A 50 -5.10 0.13 -17.32
CA LEU A 50 -3.64 0.20 -17.29
C LEU A 50 -3.15 1.42 -16.54
N ALA A 51 -3.77 2.58 -16.78
CA ALA A 51 -3.40 3.82 -16.11
C ALA A 51 -3.65 3.76 -14.59
N THR A 52 -4.80 3.26 -14.15
CA THR A 52 -5.13 3.13 -12.73
C THR A 52 -4.26 2.08 -12.03
N SER A 53 -4.03 0.92 -12.65
CA SER A 53 -3.16 -0.14 -12.15
C SER A 53 -1.70 0.34 -12.04
N GLY A 54 -1.20 1.02 -13.08
CA GLY A 54 0.13 1.62 -13.07
C GLY A 54 0.29 2.70 -12.01
N ALA A 55 -0.69 3.59 -11.87
CA ALA A 55 -0.70 4.63 -10.85
C ALA A 55 -0.70 4.04 -9.43
N MET A 56 -1.53 3.03 -9.18
CA MET A 56 -1.57 2.34 -7.87
C MET A 56 -0.25 1.66 -7.56
N THR A 57 0.37 0.97 -8.53
CA THR A 57 1.68 0.34 -8.35
C THR A 57 2.76 1.39 -8.06
N LEU A 58 2.79 2.48 -8.80
CA LEU A 58 3.73 3.56 -8.57
C LEU A 58 3.56 4.17 -7.17
N CYS A 59 2.33 4.46 -6.76
CA CYS A 59 2.04 4.98 -5.43
C CYS A 59 2.47 4.00 -4.32
N SER A 60 2.29 2.70 -4.50
CA SER A 60 2.73 1.68 -3.53
C SER A 60 4.25 1.63 -3.40
N VAL A 61 4.97 1.66 -4.52
CA VAL A 61 6.44 1.67 -4.55
C VAL A 61 6.98 2.93 -3.89
N VAL A 62 6.45 4.10 -4.24
CA VAL A 62 6.83 5.38 -3.61
C VAL A 62 6.55 5.36 -2.11
N THR A 63 5.38 4.86 -1.70
CA THR A 63 5.01 4.75 -0.28
C THR A 63 5.96 3.82 0.48
N ALA A 64 6.26 2.65 -0.07
CA ALA A 64 7.19 1.70 0.53
C ALA A 64 8.61 2.28 0.62
N TYR A 65 9.07 2.96 -0.43
CA TYR A 65 10.35 3.66 -0.46
C TYR A 65 10.43 4.73 0.63
N LEU A 66 9.43 5.61 0.73
CA LEU A 66 9.37 6.64 1.76
C LEU A 66 9.34 6.06 3.18
N LEU A 67 8.71 4.89 3.35
CA LEU A 67 8.62 4.22 4.63
C LEU A 67 9.97 3.61 5.04
N VAL A 68 10.66 2.92 4.13
CA VAL A 68 11.96 2.26 4.39
C VAL A 68 13.09 3.28 4.57
N THR A 69 13.05 4.39 3.83
CA THR A 69 14.03 5.48 3.95
C THR A 69 13.77 6.41 5.14
N TYR A 70 12.76 6.11 5.94
CA TYR A 70 12.38 6.93 7.09
C TYR A 70 12.11 8.40 6.73
N HIS A 71 11.55 8.62 5.55
CA HIS A 71 11.18 9.96 5.13
C HIS A 71 10.03 10.50 5.99
N ARG A 72 10.02 11.81 6.30
CA ARG A 72 9.01 12.45 7.18
C ARG A 72 7.55 12.12 6.82
N TRP A 73 7.27 11.91 5.55
CA TRP A 73 5.93 11.56 5.04
C TRP A 73 5.66 10.04 5.01
N GLY A 74 6.69 9.20 5.21
CA GLY A 74 6.58 7.75 5.01
C GLY A 74 5.49 7.09 5.86
N LEU A 75 5.41 7.44 7.15
CA LEU A 75 4.33 6.91 8.01
C LEU A 75 2.94 7.40 7.59
N MET A 76 2.83 8.66 7.16
CA MET A 76 1.56 9.22 6.74
C MET A 76 1.07 8.57 5.44
N THR A 77 1.93 8.46 4.44
CA THR A 77 1.60 7.81 3.17
C THR A 77 1.25 6.33 3.36
N ALA A 78 2.00 5.62 4.22
CA ALA A 78 1.70 4.22 4.54
C ALA A 78 0.33 4.05 5.20
N ARG A 79 -0.07 4.95 6.11
CA ARG A 79 -1.40 4.92 6.72
C ARG A 79 -2.51 5.14 5.70
N VAL A 80 -2.35 6.16 4.86
CA VAL A 80 -3.32 6.47 3.80
C VAL A 80 -3.45 5.27 2.87
N TRP A 81 -2.33 4.66 2.48
CA TRP A 81 -2.35 3.46 1.65
C TRP A 81 -3.07 2.29 2.30
N LEU A 82 -2.75 1.97 3.57
CA LEU A 82 -3.37 0.85 4.30
C LEU A 82 -4.86 1.07 4.54
N LEU A 83 -5.29 2.29 4.81
CA LEU A 83 -6.71 2.64 4.91
C LEU A 83 -7.42 2.48 3.56
N LEU A 84 -6.83 3.00 2.49
CA LEU A 84 -7.38 2.85 1.14
C LEU A 84 -7.48 1.38 0.74
N SER A 85 -6.42 0.60 1.01
CA SER A 85 -6.41 -0.84 0.79
C SER A 85 -7.50 -1.55 1.57
N ALA A 86 -7.69 -1.23 2.85
CA ALA A 86 -8.75 -1.79 3.69
C ALA A 86 -10.14 -1.45 3.15
N CYS A 87 -10.38 -0.20 2.75
CA CYS A 87 -11.66 0.22 2.17
C CYS A 87 -11.96 -0.51 0.86
N LEU A 88 -10.96 -0.61 -0.03
CA LEU A 88 -11.11 -1.30 -1.31
C LEU A 88 -11.38 -2.80 -1.12
N ASN A 89 -10.68 -3.45 -0.17
CA ASN A 89 -10.91 -4.85 0.15
C ASN A 89 -12.30 -5.07 0.76
N GLY A 90 -12.72 -4.19 1.68
CA GLY A 90 -14.07 -4.25 2.27
C GLY A 90 -15.17 -4.10 1.21
N TYR A 91 -15.00 -3.16 0.28
CA TYR A 91 -15.91 -2.98 -0.84
C TYR A 91 -15.92 -4.20 -1.78
N ALA A 92 -14.75 -4.74 -2.10
CA ALA A 92 -14.63 -5.94 -2.93
C ALA A 92 -15.26 -7.18 -2.28
N VAL A 93 -15.15 -7.36 -0.96
CA VAL A 93 -15.86 -8.41 -0.19
C VAL A 93 -17.37 -8.28 -0.37
N TYR A 94 -17.89 -7.06 -0.24
CA TYR A 94 -19.31 -6.80 -0.40
C TYR A 94 -19.82 -7.20 -1.79
N LEU A 95 -19.06 -6.87 -2.84
CA LEU A 95 -19.42 -7.20 -4.24
C LEU A 95 -19.25 -8.69 -4.58
N SER A 96 -18.35 -9.39 -3.91
CA SER A 96 -17.94 -10.77 -4.25
C SER A 96 -18.67 -11.83 -3.42
N SER A 97 -19.80 -11.51 -2.81
CA SER A 97 -20.54 -12.37 -1.87
C SER A 97 -20.88 -13.79 -2.42
N HIS A 98 -20.85 -13.98 -3.73
CA HIS A 98 -21.15 -15.27 -4.38
C HIS A 98 -19.92 -16.19 -4.52
N ASN A 99 -18.69 -15.69 -4.31
CA ASN A 99 -17.46 -16.48 -4.44
C ASN A 99 -16.72 -16.56 -3.09
N ILE A 100 -16.95 -17.65 -2.36
CA ILE A 100 -16.42 -17.83 -1.00
C ILE A 100 -14.88 -17.79 -0.93
N GLN A 101 -14.17 -18.30 -1.93
CA GLN A 101 -12.71 -18.30 -1.96
C GLN A 101 -12.16 -16.88 -2.11
N LEU A 102 -12.77 -16.09 -2.99
CA LEU A 102 -12.42 -14.70 -3.19
C LEU A 102 -12.73 -13.85 -1.94
N VAL A 103 -13.89 -14.10 -1.33
CA VAL A 103 -14.29 -13.44 -0.08
C VAL A 103 -13.27 -13.71 1.03
N VAL A 104 -12.84 -14.97 1.22
CA VAL A 104 -11.85 -15.33 2.24
C VAL A 104 -10.51 -14.63 1.98
N ALA A 105 -10.05 -14.60 0.72
CA ALA A 105 -8.79 -13.94 0.37
C ALA A 105 -8.84 -12.43 0.62
N LEU A 106 -9.92 -11.76 0.20
CA LEU A 106 -10.13 -10.33 0.39
C LEU A 106 -10.29 -9.97 1.87
N PHE A 107 -11.00 -10.80 2.64
CA PHE A 107 -11.17 -10.61 4.07
C PHE A 107 -9.84 -10.75 4.82
N SER A 108 -9.01 -11.72 4.42
CA SER A 108 -7.66 -11.88 4.96
C SER A 108 -6.78 -10.65 4.67
N SER A 109 -6.82 -10.12 3.45
CA SER A 109 -6.10 -8.89 3.09
C SER A 109 -6.60 -7.66 3.85
N LEU A 110 -7.92 -7.53 4.03
CA LEU A 110 -8.54 -6.50 4.88
C LEU A 110 -8.00 -6.56 6.31
N PHE A 111 -8.01 -7.76 6.89
CA PHE A 111 -7.53 -7.96 8.26
C PHE A 111 -6.04 -7.62 8.40
N ILE A 112 -5.20 -8.06 7.46
CA ILE A 112 -3.76 -7.75 7.45
C ILE A 112 -3.54 -6.24 7.34
N SER A 113 -4.28 -5.54 6.46
CA SER A 113 -4.17 -4.09 6.30
C SER A 113 -4.48 -3.35 7.60
N LEU A 114 -5.57 -3.73 8.29
CA LEU A 114 -5.96 -3.14 9.57
C LEU A 114 -4.97 -3.47 10.69
N TRP A 115 -4.46 -4.71 10.73
CA TRP A 115 -3.44 -5.11 11.69
C TRP A 115 -2.13 -4.35 11.49
N MET A 116 -1.67 -4.18 10.23
CA MET A 116 -0.49 -3.38 9.91
C MET A 116 -0.69 -1.92 10.30
N LEU A 117 -1.86 -1.35 10.01
CA LEU A 117 -2.19 0.01 10.41
C LEU A 117 -2.09 0.18 11.93
N LYS A 118 -2.73 -0.71 12.70
CA LYS A 118 -2.67 -0.72 14.16
C LYS A 118 -1.22 -0.84 14.67
N THR A 119 -0.42 -1.67 14.02
CA THR A 119 0.98 -1.90 14.39
C THR A 119 1.84 -0.66 14.14
N LEU A 120 1.66 0.03 13.01
CA LEU A 120 2.34 1.29 12.70
C LEU A 120 1.93 2.43 13.63
N GLU A 121 0.71 2.36 14.21
CA GLU A 121 0.21 3.34 15.17
C GLU A 121 0.83 3.20 16.58
N GLN A 122 1.50 2.10 16.89
CA GLN A 122 2.12 1.90 18.20
C GLN A 122 3.13 3.00 18.53
N PRO A 123 3.08 3.58 19.74
CA PRO A 123 3.98 4.66 20.15
C PRO A 123 5.46 4.29 19.98
N ALA A 124 5.79 3.04 20.25
CA ALA A 124 7.14 2.51 20.14
C ALA A 124 7.66 2.48 18.68
N VAL A 125 6.79 2.23 17.69
CA VAL A 125 7.13 2.25 16.26
C VAL A 125 7.26 3.69 15.79
N LYS A 126 6.29 4.56 16.13
CA LYS A 126 6.33 6.00 15.81
C LYS A 126 7.58 6.68 16.40
N GLY A 127 7.89 6.40 17.66
CA GLY A 127 9.08 6.97 18.32
C GLY A 127 10.36 6.55 17.62
N THR A 128 10.52 5.26 17.31
CA THR A 128 11.69 4.75 16.57
C THR A 128 11.79 5.38 15.19
N TYR A 129 10.67 5.48 14.48
CA TYR A 129 10.62 6.09 13.15
C TYR A 129 11.07 7.56 13.18
N LYS A 130 10.54 8.34 14.14
CA LYS A 130 10.89 9.75 14.30
C LYS A 130 12.37 9.95 14.59
N VAL A 131 12.94 9.17 15.52
CA VAL A 131 14.37 9.27 15.88
C VAL A 131 15.26 9.00 14.67
N ILE A 132 14.96 7.95 13.88
CA ILE A 132 15.76 7.62 12.69
C ILE A 132 15.60 8.70 11.60
N ALA A 133 14.37 9.19 11.39
CA ALA A 133 14.11 10.26 10.42
C ALA A 133 14.86 11.55 10.76
N ASP A 134 14.91 11.92 12.03
CA ASP A 134 15.63 13.10 12.50
C ASP A 134 17.16 12.92 12.35
N LEU A 135 17.67 11.72 12.62
CA LEU A 135 19.08 11.37 12.46
C LEU A 135 19.51 11.42 10.98
N HIS A 136 18.69 10.89 10.06
CA HIS A 136 18.92 11.03 8.63
C HIS A 136 18.97 12.50 8.18
N ARG A 137 18.04 13.32 8.69
CA ARG A 137 18.01 14.75 8.35
C ARG A 137 19.29 15.48 8.82
N GLN A 138 19.77 15.16 10.02
CA GLN A 138 21.01 15.75 10.55
C GLN A 138 22.22 15.33 9.71
N LEU A 139 22.33 14.04 9.34
CA LEU A 139 23.42 13.55 8.49
C LEU A 139 23.42 14.23 7.10
N TRP A 140 22.26 14.38 6.47
CA TRP A 140 22.14 15.10 5.20
C TRP A 140 22.49 16.59 5.32
N GLY A 141 22.14 17.22 6.45
CA GLY A 141 22.54 18.61 6.74
C GLY A 141 24.04 18.79 6.85
N MET A 142 24.72 17.86 7.55
CA MET A 142 26.18 17.87 7.68
C MET A 142 26.90 17.64 6.33
N LEU A 143 26.41 16.70 5.52
CA LEU A 143 26.99 16.44 4.19
C LEU A 143 26.86 17.63 3.25
N LYS A 144 25.73 18.35 3.28
CA LYS A 144 25.54 19.57 2.48
C LYS A 144 26.38 20.73 2.96
N GLY A 145 26.65 20.86 4.26
CA GLY A 145 27.51 21.90 4.83
C GLY A 145 29.00 21.71 4.55
N GLN A 146 29.43 20.49 4.19
CA GLN A 146 30.82 20.20 3.82
C GLN A 146 31.14 20.48 2.34
N THR A 147 30.14 20.77 1.51
CA THR A 147 30.28 21.05 0.07
C THR A 147 30.22 22.54 -0.26
N GLN A 148 30.23 23.42 0.76
CA GLN A 148 30.42 24.88 0.63
C GLN A 148 31.75 25.30 1.21
#